data_b37b1655a8147615be5bbca0b10595a7
#
_entry.id   b37b1655a8147615be5bbca0b10595a7
#
_cell.length_a   1.000
_cell.length_b   1.000
_cell.length_c   1.000
_cell.angle_alpha   90.00
_cell.angle_beta   90.00
_cell.angle_gamma   90.00
#
_symmetry.space_group_name_H-M   'P 1'
#
loop_
_entity.id
_entity.type
_entity.pdbx_description
1 polymer ?
#
loop_
_entity_poly.entity_id
_entity_poly.type
_entity_poly.pdbx_seq_one_letter_code
_entity_poly.pdbx_strand_id
1 'polypeptide(L)'
;MGFASVEEIETRAKEQECQLWETILHDDMTERQVDRLESIGKMSSMYLAMKDANESYDKDLKSQSGLSGGDGEKMMEEVRKMQNLTGEFVGTVMANALKMGESNACMKRIVAAPTAGACGVLPAVLITYEQFHKVPEAKMLEGMYIAAGVGQVIAERACIAGAQGGCQAEIGSASCMAATAITYIRGGSTKQIFDAGAFALKSLLGLVCDPLGGLVEVPCIKRNVIGSVNAITASDMAMPGIESKVPLDEVIDAMAEVGDLLPCSLKETSQAGLAQTETGKKYMPES
;
A
#
# COMPACT_ATOMS: atom_id res chain seq x y z
N MET A 1 12.29 -0.42 19.50
CA MET A 1 12.92 0.84 19.05
C MET A 1 12.56 0.92 17.59
N GLY A 2 12.09 1.87 16.98
CA GLY A 2 11.81 1.97 15.55
C GLY A 2 12.92 2.75 14.86
N PHE A 3 12.72 3.02 13.58
CA PHE A 3 13.60 3.87 12.78
C PHE A 3 13.00 5.27 12.69
N ALA A 4 13.79 6.30 12.99
CA ALA A 4 13.36 7.69 12.84
C ALA A 4 13.40 8.17 11.36
N SER A 5 14.12 7.45 10.49
CA SER A 5 14.26 7.79 9.06
C SER A 5 14.64 6.58 8.21
N VAL A 6 14.41 6.64 6.90
CA VAL A 6 14.94 5.61 5.98
C VAL A 6 16.47 5.73 5.84
N GLU A 7 17.03 6.92 6.03
CA GLU A 7 18.48 7.13 6.13
C GLU A 7 19.08 6.36 7.32
N GLU A 8 18.38 6.30 8.44
CA GLU A 8 18.80 5.50 9.60
C GLU A 8 18.82 4.00 9.28
N ILE A 9 17.83 3.48 8.56
CA ILE A 9 17.84 2.07 8.09
C ILE A 9 19.10 1.80 7.26
N GLU A 10 19.41 2.70 6.31
CA GLU A 10 20.61 2.57 5.47
C GLU A 10 21.89 2.62 6.28
N THR A 11 21.98 3.58 7.21
CA THR A 11 23.17 3.76 8.08
C THR A 11 23.41 2.54 8.95
N ARG A 12 22.37 2.04 9.63
CA ARG A 12 22.46 0.83 10.45
C ARG A 12 22.80 -0.42 9.61
N ALA A 13 22.28 -0.54 8.39
CA ALA A 13 22.61 -1.64 7.50
C ALA A 13 24.12 -1.63 7.12
N LYS A 14 24.68 -0.44 6.85
CA LYS A 14 26.11 -0.28 6.57
C LYS A 14 26.98 -0.59 7.80
N GLU A 15 26.58 -0.12 8.98
CA GLU A 15 27.31 -0.37 10.24
C GLU A 15 27.27 -1.85 10.65
N GLN A 16 26.18 -2.54 10.37
CA GLN A 16 25.99 -3.98 10.66
C GLN A 16 26.52 -4.88 9.55
N GLU A 17 27.01 -4.32 8.44
CA GLU A 17 27.46 -5.06 7.26
C GLU A 17 26.42 -6.07 6.75
N CYS A 18 25.13 -5.70 6.78
CA CYS A 18 24.02 -6.55 6.37
C CYS A 18 23.09 -5.86 5.35
N GLN A 19 22.13 -6.62 4.81
CA GLN A 19 21.15 -6.06 3.88
C GLN A 19 20.09 -5.23 4.63
N LEU A 20 19.43 -4.28 3.92
CA LEU A 20 18.38 -3.42 4.50
C LEU A 20 17.29 -4.24 5.23
N TRP A 21 16.81 -5.31 4.61
CA TRP A 21 15.76 -6.14 5.22
C TRP A 21 16.22 -6.85 6.50
N GLU A 22 17.51 -7.22 6.59
CA GLU A 22 18.07 -7.85 7.80
C GLU A 22 18.15 -6.86 8.95
N THR A 23 18.48 -5.60 8.65
CA THR A 23 18.44 -4.52 9.66
C THR A 23 17.04 -4.36 10.24
N ILE A 24 16.01 -4.38 9.37
CA ILE A 24 14.61 -4.27 9.80
C ILE A 24 14.18 -5.52 10.59
N LEU A 25 14.59 -6.70 10.15
CA LEU A 25 14.38 -7.94 10.89
C LEU A 25 15.03 -7.90 12.29
N HIS A 26 16.26 -7.40 12.41
CA HIS A 26 16.95 -7.28 13.71
C HIS A 26 16.23 -6.30 14.65
N ASP A 27 15.67 -5.22 14.12
CA ASP A 27 14.86 -4.28 14.89
C ASP A 27 13.56 -4.93 15.38
N ASP A 28 12.83 -5.65 14.51
CA ASP A 28 11.63 -6.42 14.88
C ASP A 28 11.92 -7.48 15.97
N MET A 29 13.01 -8.21 15.81
CA MET A 29 13.46 -9.20 16.83
C MET A 29 13.71 -8.54 18.18
N THR A 30 14.35 -7.37 18.17
CA THR A 30 14.70 -6.62 19.39
C THR A 30 13.46 -6.04 20.06
N GLU A 31 12.60 -5.39 19.29
CA GLU A 31 11.38 -4.75 19.80
C GLU A 31 10.39 -5.75 20.36
N ARG A 32 10.18 -6.86 19.66
CA ARG A 32 9.24 -7.92 20.07
C ARG A 32 9.85 -8.94 21.04
N GLN A 33 11.17 -8.89 21.27
CA GLN A 33 11.91 -9.87 22.07
C GLN A 33 11.72 -11.32 21.57
N VAL A 34 11.82 -11.52 20.25
CA VAL A 34 11.65 -12.81 19.58
C VAL A 34 12.92 -13.22 18.84
N ASP A 35 13.05 -14.50 18.53
CA ASP A 35 14.13 -14.98 17.69
C ASP A 35 13.84 -14.79 16.18
N ARG A 36 14.88 -15.05 15.34
CA ARG A 36 14.79 -14.92 13.88
C ARG A 36 13.69 -15.79 13.26
N LEU A 37 13.52 -17.02 13.76
CA LEU A 37 12.55 -17.96 13.21
C LEU A 37 11.12 -17.50 13.52
N GLU A 38 10.89 -16.99 14.71
CA GLU A 38 9.59 -16.47 15.11
C GLU A 38 9.23 -15.21 14.32
N SER A 39 10.17 -14.27 14.13
CA SER A 39 9.94 -13.07 13.32
C SER A 39 9.60 -13.43 11.87
N ILE A 40 10.44 -14.26 11.22
CA ILE A 40 10.19 -14.71 9.83
C ILE A 40 8.88 -15.50 9.73
N GLY A 41 8.58 -16.38 10.69
CA GLY A 41 7.33 -17.13 10.74
C GLY A 41 6.10 -16.24 10.82
N LYS A 42 6.18 -15.13 11.57
CA LYS A 42 5.10 -14.13 11.62
C LYS A 42 4.93 -13.40 10.29
N MET A 43 6.03 -12.97 9.67
CA MET A 43 5.99 -12.30 8.36
C MET A 43 5.43 -13.25 7.28
N SER A 44 5.88 -14.51 7.25
CA SER A 44 5.34 -15.53 6.34
C SER A 44 3.83 -15.73 6.56
N SER A 45 3.38 -15.81 7.81
CA SER A 45 1.95 -15.94 8.13
C SER A 45 1.14 -14.74 7.63
N MET A 46 1.68 -13.53 7.69
CA MET A 46 1.02 -12.33 7.15
C MET A 46 0.96 -12.38 5.62
N TYR A 47 2.05 -12.76 4.96
CA TYR A 47 2.07 -12.88 3.50
C TYR A 47 1.12 -13.97 2.99
N LEU A 48 1.09 -15.14 3.65
CA LEU A 48 0.12 -16.20 3.35
C LEU A 48 -1.33 -15.71 3.54
N ALA A 49 -1.60 -14.95 4.60
CA ALA A 49 -2.93 -14.38 4.80
C ALA A 49 -3.34 -13.38 3.70
N MET A 50 -2.39 -12.64 3.12
CA MET A 50 -2.64 -11.80 1.95
C MET A 50 -2.99 -12.65 0.72
N LYS A 51 -2.28 -13.75 0.49
CA LYS A 51 -2.54 -14.70 -0.61
C LYS A 51 -3.90 -15.35 -0.45
N ASP A 52 -4.20 -15.88 0.74
CA ASP A 52 -5.51 -16.47 1.07
C ASP A 52 -6.66 -15.49 0.85
N ALA A 53 -6.49 -14.23 1.25
CA ALA A 53 -7.49 -13.19 1.05
C ALA A 53 -7.77 -12.92 -0.45
N ASN A 54 -6.72 -12.92 -1.27
CA ASN A 54 -6.84 -12.75 -2.72
C ASN A 54 -7.52 -13.96 -3.39
N GLU A 55 -7.11 -15.17 -3.01
CA GLU A 55 -7.63 -16.43 -3.59
C GLU A 55 -9.07 -16.72 -3.16
N SER A 56 -9.43 -16.35 -1.93
CA SER A 56 -10.80 -16.54 -1.39
C SER A 56 -11.78 -15.45 -1.82
N TYR A 57 -11.40 -14.58 -2.77
CA TYR A 57 -12.31 -13.57 -3.31
C TYR A 57 -13.57 -14.21 -3.90
N ASP A 58 -14.70 -13.62 -3.58
CA ASP A 58 -16.01 -14.08 -4.05
C ASP A 58 -16.67 -12.97 -4.87
N LYS A 59 -16.77 -13.19 -6.18
CA LYS A 59 -17.31 -12.23 -7.15
C LYS A 59 -18.80 -11.95 -6.99
N ASP A 60 -19.52 -12.85 -6.33
CA ASP A 60 -20.98 -12.78 -6.18
C ASP A 60 -21.39 -12.05 -4.88
N LEU A 61 -20.42 -11.84 -3.97
CA LEU A 61 -20.65 -11.05 -2.77
C LEU A 61 -20.83 -9.56 -3.09
N LYS A 62 -21.70 -8.93 -2.32
CA LYS A 62 -21.89 -7.48 -2.28
C LYS A 62 -21.65 -6.98 -0.86
N SER A 63 -21.12 -5.77 -0.76
CA SER A 63 -21.04 -5.06 0.52
C SER A 63 -22.44 -4.80 1.09
N GLN A 64 -22.53 -4.57 2.39
CA GLN A 64 -23.81 -4.28 3.05
C GLN A 64 -24.50 -3.05 2.45
N SER A 65 -23.76 -2.05 2.00
CA SER A 65 -24.29 -0.86 1.32
C SER A 65 -24.78 -1.13 -0.10
N GLY A 66 -24.37 -2.22 -0.71
CA GLY A 66 -24.60 -2.55 -2.11
C GLY A 66 -23.69 -1.80 -3.10
N LEU A 67 -22.78 -0.92 -2.62
CA LEU A 67 -21.92 -0.10 -3.47
C LEU A 67 -20.76 -0.86 -4.11
N SER A 68 -20.36 -1.99 -3.54
CA SER A 68 -19.14 -2.70 -3.92
C SER A 68 -19.38 -4.20 -4.09
N GLY A 69 -18.54 -4.82 -4.95
CA GLY A 69 -18.51 -6.25 -5.20
C GLY A 69 -18.60 -6.61 -6.68
N GLY A 70 -17.78 -7.58 -7.10
CA GLY A 70 -17.76 -8.13 -8.45
C GLY A 70 -16.88 -7.36 -9.45
N ASP A 71 -16.32 -6.20 -9.12
CA ASP A 71 -15.50 -5.41 -10.04
C ASP A 71 -14.11 -6.05 -10.24
N GLY A 72 -13.59 -6.73 -9.23
CA GLY A 72 -12.33 -7.48 -9.35
C GLY A 72 -12.41 -8.57 -10.42
N GLU A 73 -13.53 -9.30 -10.51
CA GLU A 73 -13.72 -10.30 -11.58
C GLU A 73 -13.93 -9.64 -12.94
N LYS A 74 -14.72 -8.57 -13.04
CA LYS A 74 -14.90 -7.83 -14.30
C LYS A 74 -13.56 -7.39 -14.88
N MET A 75 -12.67 -6.83 -14.01
CA MET A 75 -11.34 -6.42 -14.44
C MET A 75 -10.51 -7.63 -14.91
N MET A 76 -10.56 -8.74 -14.19
CA MET A 76 -9.85 -9.95 -14.55
C MET A 76 -10.35 -10.56 -15.88
N GLU A 77 -11.65 -10.45 -16.16
CA GLU A 77 -12.20 -10.88 -17.46
C GLU A 77 -11.66 -10.04 -18.62
N GLU A 78 -11.52 -8.72 -18.47
CA GLU A 78 -10.92 -7.86 -19.48
C GLU A 78 -9.44 -8.21 -19.72
N VAL A 79 -8.71 -8.55 -18.65
CA VAL A 79 -7.32 -9.04 -18.75
C VAL A 79 -7.28 -10.34 -19.55
N ARG A 80 -8.12 -11.33 -19.21
CA ARG A 80 -8.17 -12.62 -19.94
C ARG A 80 -8.52 -12.48 -21.41
N LYS A 81 -9.34 -11.48 -21.76
CA LYS A 81 -9.69 -11.16 -23.14
C LYS A 81 -8.63 -10.31 -23.85
N MET A 82 -7.58 -9.88 -23.14
CA MET A 82 -6.56 -8.97 -23.65
C MET A 82 -7.12 -7.64 -24.20
N GLN A 83 -8.17 -7.11 -23.56
CA GLN A 83 -8.85 -5.89 -23.98
C GLN A 83 -8.42 -4.64 -23.19
N ASN A 84 -7.71 -4.84 -22.07
CA ASN A 84 -7.18 -3.74 -21.27
C ASN A 84 -5.94 -3.12 -21.89
N LEU A 85 -5.80 -1.79 -21.79
CA LEU A 85 -4.65 -1.04 -22.33
C LEU A 85 -3.34 -1.29 -21.57
N THR A 86 -3.40 -1.68 -20.31
CA THR A 86 -2.25 -1.80 -19.40
C THR A 86 -1.49 -3.12 -19.53
N GLY A 87 -1.93 -4.02 -20.40
CA GLY A 87 -1.35 -5.35 -20.56
C GLY A 87 -1.69 -6.30 -19.39
N GLU A 88 -1.22 -7.54 -19.48
CA GLU A 88 -1.61 -8.60 -18.58
C GLU A 88 -1.13 -8.35 -17.13
N PHE A 89 0.14 -7.97 -16.94
CA PHE A 89 0.71 -7.77 -15.61
C PHE A 89 0.00 -6.67 -14.83
N VAL A 90 -0.03 -5.44 -15.36
CA VAL A 90 -0.65 -4.30 -14.65
C VAL A 90 -2.16 -4.51 -14.53
N GLY A 91 -2.81 -5.08 -15.54
CA GLY A 91 -4.23 -5.44 -15.48
C GLY A 91 -4.54 -6.41 -14.34
N THR A 92 -3.68 -7.43 -14.13
CA THR A 92 -3.82 -8.37 -13.01
C THR A 92 -3.61 -7.69 -11.66
N VAL A 93 -2.65 -6.76 -11.55
CA VAL A 93 -2.47 -5.93 -10.35
C VAL A 93 -3.75 -5.14 -10.04
N MET A 94 -4.34 -4.48 -11.06
CA MET A 94 -5.59 -3.74 -10.90
C MET A 94 -6.73 -4.64 -10.40
N ALA A 95 -6.89 -5.83 -11.00
CA ALA A 95 -7.90 -6.79 -10.58
C ALA A 95 -7.69 -7.27 -9.14
N ASN A 96 -6.45 -7.59 -8.76
CA ASN A 96 -6.14 -8.02 -7.41
C ASN A 96 -6.35 -6.91 -6.37
N ALA A 97 -6.03 -5.65 -6.70
CA ALA A 97 -6.33 -4.50 -5.83
C ALA A 97 -7.84 -4.32 -5.59
N LEU A 98 -8.65 -4.49 -6.65
CA LEU A 98 -10.12 -4.48 -6.53
C LEU A 98 -10.62 -5.63 -5.65
N LYS A 99 -10.16 -6.86 -5.89
CA LYS A 99 -10.55 -8.03 -5.09
C LYS A 99 -10.29 -7.83 -3.60
N MET A 100 -9.13 -7.30 -3.24
CA MET A 100 -8.78 -7.05 -1.83
C MET A 100 -9.67 -5.98 -1.21
N GLY A 101 -9.86 -4.84 -1.91
CA GLY A 101 -10.72 -3.77 -1.42
C GLY A 101 -12.18 -4.20 -1.29
N GLU A 102 -12.71 -4.97 -2.25
CA GLU A 102 -14.07 -5.53 -2.19
C GLU A 102 -14.21 -6.59 -1.10
N SER A 103 -13.19 -7.42 -0.88
CA SER A 103 -13.17 -8.38 0.24
C SER A 103 -13.25 -7.66 1.58
N ASN A 104 -12.53 -6.54 1.76
CA ASN A 104 -12.63 -5.70 2.94
C ASN A 104 -14.05 -5.14 3.11
N ALA A 105 -14.62 -4.55 2.06
CA ALA A 105 -15.98 -4.01 2.08
C ALA A 105 -17.06 -5.07 2.37
N CYS A 106 -16.82 -6.31 1.96
CA CYS A 106 -17.68 -7.48 2.26
C CYS A 106 -17.34 -8.16 3.60
N MET A 107 -16.61 -7.50 4.49
CA MET A 107 -16.27 -7.98 5.84
C MET A 107 -15.48 -9.31 5.85
N LYS A 108 -14.76 -9.61 4.77
CA LYS A 108 -13.85 -10.77 4.72
C LYS A 108 -12.51 -10.42 5.36
N ARG A 109 -11.76 -11.46 5.73
CA ARG A 109 -10.41 -11.30 6.28
C ARG A 109 -9.48 -10.68 5.24
N ILE A 110 -8.78 -9.62 5.63
CA ILE A 110 -7.68 -8.99 4.88
C ILE A 110 -6.51 -8.73 5.82
N VAL A 111 -5.38 -8.33 5.26
CA VAL A 111 -4.24 -7.79 6.03
C VAL A 111 -4.19 -6.29 5.82
N ALA A 112 -4.26 -5.52 6.90
CA ALA A 112 -4.05 -4.07 6.85
C ALA A 112 -2.56 -3.77 6.58
N ALA A 113 -2.28 -3.02 5.49
CA ALA A 113 -0.91 -2.68 5.10
C ALA A 113 -0.86 -1.32 4.36
N PRO A 114 -0.75 -0.17 5.08
CA PRO A 114 -0.70 -0.04 6.54
C PRO A 114 -2.08 -0.04 7.21
N THR A 115 -3.17 0.26 6.47
CA THR A 115 -4.55 0.33 6.99
C THR A 115 -5.48 -0.60 6.23
N ALA A 116 -6.69 -0.82 6.77
CA ALA A 116 -7.73 -1.58 6.08
C ALA A 116 -8.17 -0.89 4.78
N GLY A 117 -8.20 0.45 4.76
CA GLY A 117 -8.54 1.24 3.57
C GLY A 117 -7.55 1.09 2.43
N ALA A 118 -6.31 0.75 2.72
CA ALA A 118 -5.23 0.54 1.74
C ALA A 118 -4.82 -0.93 1.57
N CYS A 119 -5.62 -1.88 2.08
CA CYS A 119 -5.29 -3.31 2.15
C CYS A 119 -5.04 -3.98 0.78
N GLY A 120 -5.45 -3.34 -0.31
CA GLY A 120 -5.29 -3.88 -1.66
C GLY A 120 -3.95 -3.54 -2.31
N VAL A 121 -3.25 -2.49 -1.88
CA VAL A 121 -2.08 -1.97 -2.60
C VAL A 121 -0.91 -2.94 -2.54
N LEU A 122 -0.38 -3.20 -1.35
CA LEU A 122 0.80 -4.04 -1.17
C LEU A 122 0.57 -5.49 -1.67
N PRO A 123 -0.54 -6.17 -1.28
CA PRO A 123 -0.79 -7.53 -1.76
C PRO A 123 -0.94 -7.62 -3.27
N ALA A 124 -1.66 -6.69 -3.91
CA ALA A 124 -1.86 -6.73 -5.36
C ALA A 124 -0.53 -6.66 -6.13
N VAL A 125 0.38 -5.80 -5.70
CA VAL A 125 1.71 -5.66 -6.31
C VAL A 125 2.54 -6.93 -6.09
N LEU A 126 2.66 -7.37 -4.83
CA LEU A 126 3.58 -8.46 -4.48
C LEU A 126 3.10 -9.82 -4.98
N ILE A 127 1.83 -10.17 -4.80
CA ILE A 127 1.27 -11.45 -5.23
C ILE A 127 1.35 -11.56 -6.77
N THR A 128 1.00 -10.50 -7.48
CA THR A 128 1.08 -10.52 -8.95
C THR A 128 2.53 -10.66 -9.40
N TYR A 129 3.47 -9.95 -8.77
CA TYR A 129 4.88 -10.05 -9.14
C TYR A 129 5.45 -11.45 -8.87
N GLU A 130 5.15 -12.05 -7.71
CA GLU A 130 5.53 -13.43 -7.40
C GLU A 130 5.04 -14.41 -8.48
N GLN A 131 3.77 -14.31 -8.87
CA GLN A 131 3.14 -15.21 -9.84
C GLN A 131 3.77 -15.08 -11.24
N PHE A 132 3.97 -13.86 -11.72
CA PHE A 132 4.51 -13.61 -13.08
C PHE A 132 5.99 -13.95 -13.20
N HIS A 133 6.77 -13.66 -12.17
CA HIS A 133 8.24 -13.81 -12.18
C HIS A 133 8.74 -15.04 -11.42
N LYS A 134 7.83 -15.82 -10.80
CA LYS A 134 8.17 -17.03 -10.03
C LYS A 134 9.24 -16.79 -8.98
N VAL A 135 9.11 -15.68 -8.28
CA VAL A 135 10.04 -15.26 -7.24
C VAL A 135 9.93 -16.21 -6.04
N PRO A 136 11.05 -16.70 -5.47
CA PRO A 136 11.00 -17.52 -4.26
C PRO A 136 10.35 -16.76 -3.09
N GLU A 137 9.54 -17.46 -2.27
CA GLU A 137 8.84 -16.87 -1.12
C GLU A 137 9.81 -16.15 -0.17
N ALA A 138 11.00 -16.72 0.07
CA ALA A 138 12.01 -16.07 0.90
C ALA A 138 12.32 -14.64 0.43
N LYS A 139 12.44 -14.41 -0.88
CA LYS A 139 12.70 -13.09 -1.45
C LYS A 139 11.48 -12.16 -1.32
N MET A 140 10.27 -12.72 -1.38
CA MET A 140 9.05 -11.96 -1.11
C MET A 140 8.99 -11.49 0.34
N LEU A 141 9.38 -12.34 1.30
CA LEU A 141 9.45 -11.98 2.72
C LEU A 141 10.49 -10.88 2.99
N GLU A 142 11.65 -10.93 2.34
CA GLU A 142 12.63 -9.82 2.39
C GLU A 142 11.98 -8.48 1.95
N GLY A 143 11.25 -8.48 0.83
CA GLY A 143 10.49 -7.32 0.37
C GLY A 143 9.41 -6.86 1.36
N MET A 144 8.75 -7.80 2.03
CA MET A 144 7.78 -7.48 3.09
C MET A 144 8.42 -6.77 4.28
N TYR A 145 9.65 -7.16 4.68
CA TYR A 145 10.42 -6.43 5.70
C TYR A 145 10.76 -5.01 5.25
N ILE A 146 11.19 -4.83 3.98
CA ILE A 146 11.42 -3.49 3.43
C ILE A 146 10.14 -2.63 3.52
N ALA A 147 8.99 -3.18 3.09
CA ALA A 147 7.71 -2.48 3.21
C ALA A 147 7.39 -2.11 4.67
N ALA A 148 7.60 -3.04 5.60
CA ALA A 148 7.31 -2.83 7.01
C ALA A 148 8.20 -1.72 7.62
N GLY A 149 9.51 -1.74 7.36
CA GLY A 149 10.43 -0.72 7.86
C GLY A 149 10.12 0.68 7.33
N VAL A 150 9.83 0.79 6.02
CA VAL A 150 9.41 2.08 5.42
C VAL A 150 8.06 2.52 5.98
N GLY A 151 7.09 1.61 6.13
CA GLY A 151 5.80 1.91 6.74
C GLY A 151 5.91 2.39 8.19
N GLN A 152 6.85 1.83 8.97
CA GLN A 152 7.15 2.26 10.33
C GLN A 152 7.70 3.69 10.36
N VAL A 153 8.67 4.00 9.48
CA VAL A 153 9.21 5.38 9.37
C VAL A 153 8.09 6.37 9.03
N ILE A 154 7.20 6.03 8.10
CA ILE A 154 6.06 6.89 7.75
C ILE A 154 5.13 7.09 8.96
N ALA A 155 4.84 6.02 9.71
CA ALA A 155 3.96 6.10 10.87
C ALA A 155 4.56 6.96 12.00
N GLU A 156 5.88 6.92 12.16
CA GLU A 156 6.60 7.68 13.20
C GLU A 156 6.75 9.17 12.84
N ARG A 157 7.11 9.48 11.58
CA ARG A 157 7.39 10.86 11.13
C ARG A 157 6.15 11.63 10.71
N ALA A 158 5.12 10.93 10.24
CA ALA A 158 3.90 11.55 9.72
C ALA A 158 2.68 10.91 10.37
N CYS A 159 1.84 10.27 9.57
CA CYS A 159 0.72 9.45 10.02
C CYS A 159 0.32 8.48 8.93
N ILE A 160 -0.42 7.44 9.29
CA ILE A 160 -0.95 6.46 8.34
C ILE A 160 -2.49 6.43 8.31
N ALA A 161 -3.16 7.32 9.06
CA ALA A 161 -4.62 7.34 9.18
C ALA A 161 -5.26 8.43 8.31
N GLY A 162 -6.28 8.07 7.55
CA GLY A 162 -7.04 9.01 6.72
C GLY A 162 -7.68 10.15 7.50
N ALA A 163 -8.11 9.87 8.73
CA ALA A 163 -8.68 10.86 9.65
C ALA A 163 -7.69 11.94 10.10
N GLN A 164 -6.39 11.67 10.04
CA GLN A 164 -5.34 12.62 10.41
C GLN A 164 -4.73 13.29 9.18
N GLY A 165 -4.30 12.51 8.20
CA GLY A 165 -3.51 12.98 7.07
C GLY A 165 -4.22 12.97 5.71
N GLY A 166 -5.50 12.62 5.64
CA GLY A 166 -6.16 12.38 4.37
C GLY A 166 -5.81 11.01 3.76
N CYS A 167 -6.34 10.69 2.59
CA CYS A 167 -6.11 9.41 1.93
C CYS A 167 -4.65 9.25 1.44
N GLN A 168 -3.88 10.34 1.34
CA GLN A 168 -2.43 10.28 1.11
C GLN A 168 -1.71 9.47 2.20
N ALA A 169 -2.17 9.59 3.45
CA ALA A 169 -1.61 8.86 4.58
C ALA A 169 -1.85 7.35 4.48
N GLU A 170 -2.94 6.91 3.89
CA GLU A 170 -3.25 5.49 3.68
C GLU A 170 -2.71 4.96 2.36
N ILE A 171 -3.25 5.46 1.24
CA ILE A 171 -2.91 5.00 -0.12
C ILE A 171 -1.50 5.43 -0.52
N GLY A 172 -1.08 6.66 -0.15
CA GLY A 172 0.28 7.13 -0.41
C GLY A 172 1.32 6.29 0.33
N SER A 173 1.10 6.02 1.62
CA SER A 173 1.97 5.15 2.42
C SER A 173 2.01 3.72 1.88
N ALA A 174 0.86 3.12 1.57
CA ALA A 174 0.79 1.78 1.00
C ALA A 174 1.50 1.69 -0.37
N SER A 175 1.34 2.72 -1.21
CA SER A 175 2.03 2.82 -2.50
C SER A 175 3.54 2.95 -2.34
N CYS A 176 4.01 3.75 -1.39
CA CYS A 176 5.43 3.87 -1.02
C CYS A 176 6.00 2.54 -0.54
N MET A 177 5.32 1.86 0.40
CA MET A 177 5.69 0.55 0.90
C MET A 177 5.78 -0.49 -0.22
N ALA A 178 4.81 -0.52 -1.13
CA ALA A 178 4.81 -1.44 -2.25
C ALA A 178 5.91 -1.12 -3.28
N ALA A 179 6.16 0.17 -3.57
CA ALA A 179 7.21 0.60 -4.49
C ALA A 179 8.60 0.23 -3.98
N THR A 180 8.89 0.46 -2.70
CA THR A 180 10.18 0.11 -2.09
C THR A 180 10.38 -1.41 -2.05
N ALA A 181 9.34 -2.16 -1.65
CA ALA A 181 9.39 -3.62 -1.61
C ALA A 181 9.67 -4.24 -2.98
N ILE A 182 8.90 -3.84 -4.02
CA ILE A 182 9.07 -4.42 -5.36
C ILE A 182 10.41 -4.01 -5.98
N THR A 183 10.87 -2.78 -5.76
CA THR A 183 12.19 -2.34 -6.24
C THR A 183 13.31 -3.14 -5.59
N TYR A 184 13.23 -3.44 -4.30
CA TYR A 184 14.14 -4.33 -3.61
C TYR A 184 14.12 -5.76 -4.20
N ILE A 185 12.93 -6.34 -4.38
CA ILE A 185 12.78 -7.69 -4.94
C ILE A 185 13.38 -7.78 -6.34
N ARG A 186 13.28 -6.72 -7.15
CA ARG A 186 13.87 -6.60 -8.48
C ARG A 186 15.40 -6.42 -8.48
N GLY A 187 16.03 -6.30 -7.32
CA GLY A 187 17.47 -6.11 -7.18
C GLY A 187 17.94 -4.66 -7.29
N GLY A 188 17.06 -3.71 -7.03
CA GLY A 188 17.41 -2.29 -6.97
C GLY A 188 18.41 -1.99 -5.86
N SER A 189 19.30 -1.02 -6.09
CA SER A 189 20.19 -0.47 -5.06
C SER A 189 19.39 0.26 -3.98
N THR A 190 19.99 0.49 -2.81
CA THR A 190 19.38 1.26 -1.71
C THR A 190 18.81 2.59 -2.20
N LYS A 191 19.59 3.31 -3.03
CA LYS A 191 19.15 4.58 -3.62
C LYS A 191 17.90 4.39 -4.48
N GLN A 192 17.87 3.40 -5.37
CA GLN A 192 16.72 3.10 -6.24
C GLN A 192 15.48 2.71 -5.43
N ILE A 193 15.66 1.97 -4.34
CA ILE A 193 14.57 1.58 -3.44
C ILE A 193 13.92 2.83 -2.83
N PHE A 194 14.70 3.74 -2.29
CA PHE A 194 14.16 4.94 -1.66
C PHE A 194 13.69 5.99 -2.67
N ASP A 195 14.31 6.08 -3.86
CA ASP A 195 13.80 6.90 -4.96
C ASP A 195 12.41 6.41 -5.42
N ALA A 196 12.19 5.10 -5.54
CA ALA A 196 10.89 4.53 -5.86
C ALA A 196 9.83 4.88 -4.79
N GLY A 197 10.19 4.76 -3.52
CA GLY A 197 9.31 5.18 -2.42
C GLY A 197 8.95 6.66 -2.49
N ALA A 198 9.94 7.52 -2.73
CA ALA A 198 9.75 8.96 -2.89
C ALA A 198 8.86 9.30 -4.10
N PHE A 199 9.04 8.63 -5.25
CA PHE A 199 8.15 8.81 -6.41
C PHE A 199 6.71 8.42 -6.09
N ALA A 200 6.53 7.26 -5.47
CA ALA A 200 5.20 6.76 -5.15
C ALA A 200 4.46 7.69 -4.19
N LEU A 201 5.13 8.13 -3.12
CA LEU A 201 4.51 8.96 -2.09
C LEU A 201 4.18 10.36 -2.59
N LYS A 202 5.16 11.05 -3.19
CA LYS A 202 4.95 12.44 -3.66
C LYS A 202 3.92 12.57 -4.77
N SER A 203 3.70 11.51 -5.57
CA SER A 203 2.68 11.51 -6.62
C SER A 203 1.25 11.48 -6.07
N LEU A 204 1.07 11.18 -4.78
CA LEU A 204 -0.22 11.08 -4.11
C LEU A 204 -0.41 12.13 -3.00
N LEU A 205 0.52 13.10 -2.87
CA LEU A 205 0.37 14.21 -1.93
C LEU A 205 -0.92 15.00 -2.22
N GLY A 206 -1.61 15.40 -1.17
CA GLY A 206 -2.86 16.14 -1.25
C GLY A 206 -4.10 15.27 -1.52
N LEU A 207 -3.97 13.93 -1.59
CA LEU A 207 -5.13 13.05 -1.77
C LEU A 207 -6.00 13.07 -0.50
N VAL A 208 -7.20 13.65 -0.65
CA VAL A 208 -8.16 13.84 0.44
C VAL A 208 -8.87 12.55 0.84
N CYS A 209 -9.40 12.46 2.06
CA CYS A 209 -10.24 11.35 2.51
C CYS A 209 -11.71 11.80 2.61
N ASP A 210 -12.50 11.47 1.60
CA ASP A 210 -13.87 11.93 1.38
C ASP A 210 -14.86 10.78 1.08
N PRO A 211 -14.88 9.70 1.91
CA PRO A 211 -15.65 8.49 1.61
C PRO A 211 -17.15 8.75 1.69
N LEU A 212 -17.91 8.11 0.78
CA LEU A 212 -19.36 8.14 0.78
C LEU A 212 -19.91 7.44 2.03
N GLY A 213 -20.75 8.13 2.78
CA GLY A 213 -21.36 7.58 3.99
C GLY A 213 -20.37 7.15 5.09
N GLY A 214 -19.10 7.59 5.02
CA GLY A 214 -18.04 7.14 5.92
C GLY A 214 -17.57 5.70 5.69
N LEU A 215 -18.00 5.07 4.58
CA LEU A 215 -17.70 3.67 4.28
C LEU A 215 -16.37 3.55 3.51
N VAL A 216 -15.56 2.54 3.86
CA VAL A 216 -14.30 2.24 3.17
C VAL A 216 -14.57 1.51 1.84
N GLU A 217 -15.38 2.14 0.98
CA GLU A 217 -15.81 1.60 -0.31
C GLU A 217 -15.54 2.56 -1.46
N VAL A 218 -16.24 3.69 -1.50
CA VAL A 218 -16.10 4.71 -2.54
C VAL A 218 -15.55 5.99 -1.92
N PRO A 219 -14.39 6.46 -2.37
CA PRO A 219 -13.57 6.01 -3.50
C PRO A 219 -12.48 4.97 -3.14
N CYS A 220 -12.40 4.51 -1.90
CA CYS A 220 -11.28 3.77 -1.32
C CYS A 220 -10.84 2.56 -2.16
N ILE A 221 -11.80 1.71 -2.60
CA ILE A 221 -11.47 0.52 -3.38
C ILE A 221 -10.75 0.88 -4.68
N LYS A 222 -11.21 1.89 -5.41
CA LYS A 222 -10.59 2.32 -6.66
C LYS A 222 -9.26 3.05 -6.43
N ARG A 223 -9.07 3.70 -5.28
CA ARG A 223 -7.79 4.29 -4.88
C ARG A 223 -6.73 3.23 -4.58
N ASN A 224 -7.09 2.05 -4.10
CA ASN A 224 -6.16 0.92 -4.01
C ASN A 224 -5.58 0.55 -5.39
N VAL A 225 -6.39 0.56 -6.45
CA VAL A 225 -5.91 0.34 -7.82
C VAL A 225 -4.88 1.38 -8.22
N ILE A 226 -5.20 2.66 -8.02
CA ILE A 226 -4.29 3.76 -8.35
C ILE A 226 -2.98 3.66 -7.56
N GLY A 227 -3.05 3.39 -6.25
CA GLY A 227 -1.87 3.20 -5.41
C GLY A 227 -0.98 2.05 -5.86
N SER A 228 -1.58 0.93 -6.29
CA SER A 228 -0.84 -0.23 -6.80
C SER A 228 -0.14 0.06 -8.13
N VAL A 229 -0.83 0.69 -9.08
CA VAL A 229 -0.25 1.07 -10.37
C VAL A 229 0.83 2.13 -10.20
N ASN A 230 0.60 3.11 -9.32
CA ASN A 230 1.59 4.12 -8.97
C ASN A 230 2.87 3.51 -8.39
N ALA A 231 2.75 2.49 -7.53
CA ALA A 231 3.91 1.79 -6.97
C ALA A 231 4.75 1.10 -8.06
N ILE A 232 4.11 0.45 -9.03
CA ILE A 232 4.80 -0.19 -10.16
C ILE A 232 5.50 0.85 -11.02
N THR A 233 4.80 1.93 -11.37
CA THR A 233 5.36 3.03 -12.18
C THR A 233 6.56 3.67 -11.47
N ALA A 234 6.48 3.87 -10.16
CA ALA A 234 7.57 4.40 -9.34
C ALA A 234 8.80 3.48 -9.37
N SER A 235 8.59 2.16 -9.21
CA SER A 235 9.66 1.18 -9.33
C SER A 235 10.28 1.17 -10.74
N ASP A 236 9.45 1.23 -11.79
CA ASP A 236 9.92 1.26 -13.17
C ASP A 236 10.74 2.51 -13.51
N MET A 237 10.42 3.65 -12.90
CA MET A 237 11.23 4.86 -13.04
C MET A 237 12.56 4.76 -12.28
N ALA A 238 12.56 4.19 -11.08
CA ALA A 238 13.75 4.12 -10.25
C ALA A 238 14.80 3.11 -10.77
N MET A 239 14.35 1.98 -11.31
CA MET A 239 15.25 0.90 -11.76
C MET A 239 16.26 1.33 -12.85
N PRO A 240 15.93 2.12 -13.87
CA PRO A 240 16.91 2.64 -14.82
C PRO A 240 17.77 3.79 -14.27
N GLY A 241 17.60 4.19 -13.00
CA GLY A 241 18.40 5.23 -12.36
C GLY A 241 17.82 6.65 -12.47
N ILE A 242 16.51 6.78 -12.73
CA ILE A 242 15.85 8.08 -12.59
C ILE A 242 15.82 8.40 -11.10
N GLU A 243 16.32 9.58 -10.72
CA GLU A 243 16.49 9.97 -9.32
C GLU A 243 15.35 10.85 -8.82
N SER A 244 14.91 10.60 -7.59
CA SER A 244 14.12 11.57 -6.84
C SER A 244 15.03 12.71 -6.36
N LYS A 245 14.71 13.95 -6.74
CA LYS A 245 15.52 15.10 -6.29
C LYS A 245 15.20 15.50 -4.84
N VAL A 246 14.05 15.05 -4.33
CA VAL A 246 13.67 15.17 -2.92
C VAL A 246 13.78 13.78 -2.29
N PRO A 247 14.62 13.59 -1.27
CA PRO A 247 14.79 12.32 -0.57
C PRO A 247 13.48 11.83 0.06
N LEU A 248 13.35 10.51 0.27
CA LEU A 248 12.13 9.92 0.80
C LEU A 248 11.74 10.48 2.17
N ASP A 249 12.69 10.69 3.08
CA ASP A 249 12.42 11.26 4.39
C ASP A 249 11.80 12.66 4.31
N GLU A 250 12.30 13.52 3.41
CA GLU A 250 11.72 14.86 3.18
C GLU A 250 10.33 14.78 2.52
N VAL A 251 10.08 13.78 1.67
CA VAL A 251 8.74 13.55 1.09
C VAL A 251 7.75 13.11 2.18
N ILE A 252 8.20 12.30 3.14
CA ILE A 252 7.38 11.90 4.31
C ILE A 252 7.03 13.13 5.16
N ASP A 253 8.01 13.99 5.43
CA ASP A 253 7.77 15.25 6.17
C ASP A 253 6.81 16.17 5.43
N ALA A 254 6.96 16.29 4.11
CA ALA A 254 6.03 17.06 3.28
C ALA A 254 4.61 16.46 3.30
N MET A 255 4.47 15.13 3.36
CA MET A 255 3.16 14.49 3.54
C MET A 255 2.52 14.85 4.88
N ALA A 256 3.30 14.89 5.96
CA ALA A 256 2.82 15.32 7.27
C ALA A 256 2.30 16.77 7.22
N GLU A 257 3.11 17.69 6.67
CA GLU A 257 2.75 19.10 6.53
C GLU A 257 1.47 19.28 5.68
N VAL A 258 1.41 18.62 4.52
CA VAL A 258 0.21 18.66 3.66
C VAL A 258 -1.01 18.09 4.40
N GLY A 259 -0.82 17.01 5.17
CA GLY A 259 -1.85 16.44 6.02
C GLY A 259 -2.40 17.47 7.02
N ASP A 260 -1.52 18.20 7.70
CA ASP A 260 -1.91 19.23 8.67
C ASP A 260 -2.66 20.41 8.02
N LEU A 261 -2.26 20.77 6.80
CA LEU A 261 -2.90 21.86 6.01
C LEU A 261 -4.27 21.44 5.45
N LEU A 262 -4.56 20.16 5.31
CA LEU A 262 -5.88 19.72 4.84
C LEU A 262 -6.97 20.12 5.85
N PRO A 263 -8.09 20.71 5.39
CA PRO A 263 -9.21 21.02 6.27
C PRO A 263 -9.84 19.73 6.85
N CYS A 264 -10.32 19.80 8.07
CA CYS A 264 -10.94 18.67 8.78
C CYS A 264 -12.10 18.04 7.95
N SER A 265 -12.82 18.84 7.17
CA SER A 265 -13.91 18.38 6.31
C SER A 265 -13.46 17.41 5.20
N LEU A 266 -12.15 17.32 4.91
CA LEU A 266 -11.55 16.43 3.91
C LEU A 266 -10.72 15.29 4.55
N LYS A 267 -10.87 15.07 5.86
CA LYS A 267 -10.18 14.04 6.65
C LYS A 267 -11.18 13.00 7.20
N GLU A 268 -11.77 12.20 6.31
CA GLU A 268 -12.67 11.08 6.64
C GLU A 268 -13.99 11.47 7.36
N THR A 269 -14.33 12.74 7.36
CA THR A 269 -15.54 13.24 8.04
C THR A 269 -16.80 13.19 7.17
N SER A 270 -16.67 12.88 5.89
CA SER A 270 -17.75 12.95 4.89
C SER A 270 -18.43 14.33 4.78
N GLN A 271 -17.76 15.39 5.26
CA GLN A 271 -18.32 16.76 5.28
C GLN A 271 -18.00 17.56 4.02
N ALA A 272 -17.16 17.05 3.12
CA ALA A 272 -16.78 17.71 1.86
C ALA A 272 -16.44 16.67 0.79
N GLY A 273 -16.02 17.12 -0.38
CA GLY A 273 -15.59 16.29 -1.50
C GLY A 273 -16.71 15.40 -2.05
N LEU A 274 -16.37 14.16 -2.40
CA LEU A 274 -17.30 13.21 -3.04
C LEU A 274 -18.52 12.93 -2.17
N ALA A 275 -18.36 12.85 -0.85
CA ALA A 275 -19.45 12.60 0.09
C ALA A 275 -20.54 13.67 0.03
N GLN A 276 -20.21 14.90 -0.33
CA GLN A 276 -21.17 16.03 -0.39
C GLN A 276 -21.75 16.29 -1.77
N THR A 277 -21.40 15.46 -2.78
CA THR A 277 -22.07 15.51 -4.08
C THR A 277 -23.53 15.08 -3.95
N GLU A 278 -24.37 15.43 -4.92
CA GLU A 278 -25.78 15.01 -4.95
C GLU A 278 -25.94 13.49 -4.83
N THR A 279 -25.07 12.76 -5.50
CA THR A 279 -25.02 11.29 -5.40
C THR A 279 -24.50 10.82 -4.05
N GLY A 280 -23.43 11.43 -3.53
CA GLY A 280 -22.79 11.04 -2.27
C GLY A 280 -23.76 11.17 -1.08
N LYS A 281 -24.56 12.22 -1.06
CA LYS A 281 -25.55 12.46 0.00
C LYS A 281 -26.62 11.37 0.13
N LYS A 282 -26.89 10.60 -0.93
CA LYS A 282 -27.85 9.48 -0.89
C LYS A 282 -27.39 8.31 -0.03
N TYR A 283 -26.08 8.26 0.29
CA TYR A 283 -25.47 7.19 1.09
C TYR A 283 -25.10 7.64 2.50
N MET A 284 -25.40 8.89 2.85
CA MET A 284 -25.21 9.35 4.22
C MET A 284 -26.21 8.63 5.14
N PRO A 285 -25.79 8.21 6.34
CA PRO A 285 -26.73 7.64 7.32
C PRO A 285 -27.84 8.65 7.63
N GLU A 286 -29.07 8.15 7.77
CA GLU A 286 -30.18 8.97 8.24
C GLU A 286 -29.84 9.51 9.64
N SER A 287 -29.91 10.82 9.82
CA SER A 287 -29.59 11.54 11.05
C SER A 287 -30.64 11.31 12.12
#